data_7a6b1d4da72cba7e9ca577f25dca056a
#
_entry.id   7a6b1d4da72cba7e9ca577f25dca056a
#
_cell.length_a   1.000
_cell.length_b   1.000
_cell.length_c   1.000
_cell.angle_alpha   90.00
_cell.angle_beta   90.00
_cell.angle_gamma   90.00
#
_symmetry.space_group_name_H-M   'P 1'
#
loop_
_entity.id
_entity.type
_entity.pdbx_description
1 polymer ?
#
loop_
_entity_poly.entity_id
_entity_poly.type
_entity_poly.pdbx_seq_one_letter_code
_entity_poly.pdbx_strand_id
1 'polypeptide(L)'
;MELPTRKRSRQMSNGLVEAASKPNVDACDVACDAMPARVVGDLTEHDESWLLEHTDECNYCANELKRYDQLGAALTAVGEIDVDACEPPPLKLPRRDRLWYTRVESPIGELILAATNEGLREIEFGSNVPESDFVARQRERGLDPMRLERIEDAEPSVRQNMQRAASQLREYFSGQRAQFDVPLDWGAMAPFQRAVLEATAAVPFGQLDTYAGIARRIGKPGATRAVGNALGRNPIPVIVPCHRVIRSDATIGGYTGGLGIKHRLLAIEGVALP
;
A
#
# COMPACT_ATOMS: atom_id res chain seq x y z
N MET A 1 -42.52 -38.43 17.81
CA MET A 1 -42.71 -37.15 17.10
C MET A 1 -41.31 -36.65 16.80
N GLU A 2 -40.80 -37.10 15.64
CA GLU A 2 -39.42 -36.89 15.22
C GLU A 2 -39.28 -35.46 14.73
N LEU A 3 -38.30 -34.74 15.27
CA LEU A 3 -37.89 -33.41 14.79
C LEU A 3 -37.15 -33.56 13.45
N PRO A 4 -37.39 -32.68 12.47
CA PRO A 4 -36.75 -32.78 11.18
C PRO A 4 -35.29 -32.34 11.30
N THR A 5 -34.38 -33.28 11.04
CA THR A 5 -32.95 -32.98 10.80
C THR A 5 -32.82 -32.04 9.62
N ARG A 6 -32.46 -30.77 9.91
CA ARG A 6 -32.11 -29.77 8.91
C ARG A 6 -30.77 -30.14 8.25
N LYS A 7 -30.84 -30.84 7.12
CA LYS A 7 -29.77 -30.96 6.17
C LYS A 7 -29.43 -29.56 5.66
N ARG A 8 -28.43 -28.90 6.21
CA ARG A 8 -27.69 -27.84 5.57
C ARG A 8 -26.33 -28.37 5.15
N SER A 9 -26.30 -29.29 4.21
CA SER A 9 -25.14 -29.52 3.38
C SER A 9 -25.29 -28.66 2.12
N ARG A 10 -24.90 -27.39 2.14
CA ARG A 10 -24.39 -26.78 0.95
C ARG A 10 -22.98 -27.34 0.77
N GLN A 11 -22.88 -28.42 0.04
CA GLN A 11 -21.66 -28.89 -0.57
C GLN A 11 -21.06 -27.71 -1.35
N MET A 12 -20.05 -27.07 -0.78
CA MET A 12 -19.05 -26.32 -1.56
C MET A 12 -18.09 -27.37 -2.12
N SER A 13 -18.57 -28.13 -3.10
CA SER A 13 -17.76 -29.11 -3.82
C SER A 13 -16.79 -28.36 -4.74
N ASN A 14 -15.51 -28.65 -4.63
CA ASN A 14 -14.38 -28.15 -5.46
C ASN A 14 -14.19 -26.63 -5.48
N GLY A 15 -14.54 -25.91 -4.39
CA GLY A 15 -14.73 -24.47 -4.44
C GLY A 15 -13.46 -23.63 -4.53
N LEU A 16 -12.42 -23.90 -3.72
CA LEU A 16 -11.29 -22.99 -3.58
C LEU A 16 -10.28 -23.09 -4.72
N VAL A 17 -9.93 -24.30 -5.14
CA VAL A 17 -9.00 -24.52 -6.26
C VAL A 17 -9.58 -23.96 -7.57
N GLU A 18 -10.87 -24.18 -7.80
CA GLU A 18 -11.56 -23.65 -8.98
C GLU A 18 -11.73 -22.13 -8.91
N ALA A 19 -12.00 -21.58 -7.71
CA ALA A 19 -12.08 -20.15 -7.49
C ALA A 19 -10.73 -19.45 -7.70
N ALA A 20 -9.64 -20.03 -7.18
CA ALA A 20 -8.28 -19.50 -7.32
C ALA A 20 -7.74 -19.61 -8.76
N SER A 21 -8.29 -20.51 -9.57
CA SER A 21 -7.88 -20.71 -10.97
C SER A 21 -8.55 -19.75 -11.96
N LYS A 22 -9.50 -18.92 -11.52
CA LYS A 22 -10.20 -17.97 -12.40
C LYS A 22 -9.29 -16.79 -12.75
N PRO A 23 -9.31 -16.32 -13.99
CA PRO A 23 -8.59 -15.11 -14.38
C PRO A 23 -9.13 -13.91 -13.56
N ASN A 24 -8.23 -13.12 -13.00
CA ASN A 24 -8.48 -11.95 -12.15
C ASN A 24 -8.96 -12.26 -10.71
N VAL A 25 -8.83 -13.48 -10.21
CA VAL A 25 -9.06 -13.81 -8.81
C VAL A 25 -7.70 -13.98 -8.12
N ASP A 26 -7.53 -13.29 -7.00
CA ASP A 26 -6.32 -13.40 -6.19
C ASP A 26 -6.38 -14.64 -5.30
N ALA A 27 -5.40 -15.52 -5.42
CA ALA A 27 -5.31 -16.71 -4.58
C ALA A 27 -5.26 -16.37 -3.09
N CYS A 28 -4.69 -15.21 -2.71
CA CYS A 28 -4.67 -14.74 -1.33
C CYS A 28 -6.07 -14.38 -0.81
N ASP A 29 -6.94 -13.81 -1.65
CA ASP A 29 -8.31 -13.49 -1.26
C ASP A 29 -9.10 -14.78 -1.02
N VAL A 30 -8.96 -15.76 -1.92
CA VAL A 30 -9.58 -17.08 -1.77
C VAL A 30 -9.10 -17.78 -0.50
N ALA A 31 -7.78 -17.71 -0.21
CA ALA A 31 -7.20 -18.30 1.00
C ALA A 31 -7.73 -17.62 2.27
N CYS A 32 -7.79 -16.29 2.31
CA CYS A 32 -8.32 -15.54 3.45
C CYS A 32 -9.79 -15.82 3.71
N ASP A 33 -10.60 -15.93 2.65
CA ASP A 33 -12.04 -16.26 2.76
C ASP A 33 -12.27 -17.70 3.25
N ALA A 34 -11.31 -18.60 3.06
CA ALA A 34 -11.38 -19.99 3.51
C ALA A 34 -10.98 -20.19 4.99
N MET A 35 -10.15 -19.31 5.56
CA MET A 35 -9.61 -19.46 6.92
C MET A 35 -10.70 -19.58 8.02
N PRO A 36 -11.79 -18.79 8.01
CA PRO A 36 -12.88 -18.97 8.98
C PRO A 36 -13.53 -20.35 8.91
N ALA A 37 -13.75 -20.88 7.69
CA ALA A 37 -14.36 -22.19 7.50
C ALA A 37 -13.45 -23.31 8.04
N ARG A 38 -12.12 -23.16 7.95
CA ARG A 38 -11.15 -24.09 8.55
C ARG A 38 -11.28 -24.12 10.07
N VAL A 39 -11.41 -22.97 10.73
CA VAL A 39 -11.53 -22.87 12.20
C VAL A 39 -12.76 -23.62 12.72
N VAL A 40 -13.86 -23.61 11.97
CA VAL A 40 -15.09 -24.30 12.35
C VAL A 40 -15.22 -25.72 11.76
N GLY A 41 -14.20 -26.19 11.03
CA GLY A 41 -14.17 -27.55 10.46
C GLY A 41 -15.06 -27.75 9.24
N ASP A 42 -15.42 -26.68 8.53
CA ASP A 42 -16.31 -26.69 7.36
C ASP A 42 -15.58 -26.83 6.02
N LEU A 43 -14.23 -26.90 6.02
CA LEU A 43 -13.47 -27.14 4.80
C LEU A 43 -13.48 -28.62 4.40
N THR A 44 -13.48 -28.86 3.08
CA THR A 44 -13.19 -30.20 2.56
C THR A 44 -11.71 -30.50 2.71
N GLU A 45 -11.31 -31.79 2.77
CA GLU A 45 -9.89 -32.20 2.80
C GLU A 45 -9.09 -31.62 1.63
N HIS A 46 -9.72 -31.50 0.47
CA HIS A 46 -9.09 -30.94 -0.72
C HIS A 46 -8.85 -29.42 -0.61
N ASP A 47 -9.84 -28.67 -0.10
CA ASP A 47 -9.73 -27.23 0.10
C ASP A 47 -8.73 -26.90 1.23
N GLU A 48 -8.69 -27.71 2.27
CA GLU A 48 -7.72 -27.55 3.36
C GLU A 48 -6.29 -27.80 2.87
N SER A 49 -6.08 -28.84 2.04
CA SER A 49 -4.78 -29.13 1.44
C SER A 49 -4.30 -27.97 0.57
N TRP A 50 -5.18 -27.41 -0.28
CA TRP A 50 -4.86 -26.26 -1.10
C TRP A 50 -4.54 -25.01 -0.25
N LEU A 51 -5.30 -24.77 0.83
CA LEU A 51 -5.05 -23.64 1.74
C LEU A 51 -3.67 -23.73 2.40
N LEU A 52 -3.30 -24.93 2.85
CA LEU A 52 -2.00 -25.18 3.47
C LEU A 52 -0.84 -25.02 2.47
N GLU A 53 -0.95 -25.57 1.26
CA GLU A 53 0.02 -25.35 0.18
C GLU A 53 0.21 -23.86 -0.11
N HIS A 54 -0.89 -23.12 -0.26
CA HIS A 54 -0.81 -21.68 -0.49
C HIS A 54 -0.12 -20.94 0.66
N THR A 55 -0.37 -21.34 1.91
CA THR A 55 0.26 -20.69 3.09
C THR A 55 1.72 -21.03 3.24
N ASP A 56 2.20 -22.15 2.70
CA ASP A 56 3.64 -22.49 2.65
C ASP A 56 4.40 -21.55 1.68
N GLU A 57 3.74 -21.08 0.64
CA GLU A 57 4.32 -20.18 -0.36
C GLU A 57 4.09 -18.70 -0.07
N CYS A 58 3.06 -18.36 0.73
CA CYS A 58 2.65 -16.98 1.01
C CYS A 58 2.76 -16.63 2.50
N ASN A 59 3.84 -15.95 2.87
CA ASN A 59 4.09 -15.51 4.26
C ASN A 59 2.95 -14.66 4.86
N TYR A 60 2.24 -13.90 4.03
CA TYR A 60 1.11 -13.13 4.49
C TYR A 60 -0.04 -14.05 4.94
N CYS A 61 -0.48 -14.96 4.06
CA CYS A 61 -1.56 -15.90 4.38
C CYS A 61 -1.17 -16.85 5.51
N ALA A 62 0.11 -17.23 5.63
CA ALA A 62 0.63 -17.99 6.77
C ALA A 62 0.45 -17.25 8.11
N ASN A 63 0.71 -15.95 8.15
CA ASN A 63 0.53 -15.14 9.35
C ASN A 63 -0.95 -14.95 9.71
N GLU A 64 -1.81 -14.74 8.71
CA GLU A 64 -3.25 -14.67 8.93
C GLU A 64 -3.81 -16.01 9.42
N LEU A 65 -3.39 -17.13 8.82
CA LEU A 65 -3.83 -18.46 9.26
C LEU A 65 -3.48 -18.72 10.74
N LYS A 66 -2.25 -18.34 11.18
CA LYS A 66 -1.87 -18.45 12.60
C LYS A 66 -2.81 -17.67 13.53
N ARG A 67 -3.28 -16.50 13.11
CA ARG A 67 -4.25 -15.71 13.89
C ARG A 67 -5.59 -16.42 14.01
N TYR A 68 -6.06 -17.02 12.90
CA TYR A 68 -7.28 -17.82 12.91
C TYR A 68 -7.15 -19.08 13.79
N ASP A 69 -6.02 -19.78 13.73
CA ASP A 69 -5.73 -20.94 14.58
C ASP A 69 -5.70 -20.56 16.08
N GLN A 70 -5.12 -19.41 16.43
CA GLN A 70 -5.14 -18.88 17.79
C GLN A 70 -6.56 -18.55 18.27
N LEU A 71 -7.38 -17.96 17.39
CA LEU A 71 -8.78 -17.67 17.67
C LEU A 71 -9.58 -18.97 17.86
N GLY A 72 -9.38 -19.97 17.01
CA GLY A 72 -10.00 -21.29 17.11
C GLY A 72 -9.66 -21.99 18.44
N ALA A 73 -8.38 -21.95 18.84
CA ALA A 73 -7.95 -22.50 20.12
C ALA A 73 -8.59 -21.77 21.31
N ALA A 74 -8.72 -20.44 21.24
CA ALA A 74 -9.38 -19.64 22.27
C ALA A 74 -10.88 -19.96 22.36
N LEU A 75 -11.56 -20.13 21.24
CA LEU A 75 -12.98 -20.52 21.19
C LEU A 75 -13.21 -21.92 21.78
N THR A 76 -12.33 -22.87 21.48
CA THR A 76 -12.41 -24.23 22.03
C THR A 76 -12.18 -24.24 23.56
N ALA A 77 -11.36 -23.33 24.08
CA ALA A 77 -11.08 -23.21 25.50
C ALA A 77 -12.25 -22.63 26.33
N VAL A 78 -13.19 -21.92 25.68
CA VAL A 78 -14.38 -21.32 26.34
C VAL A 78 -15.49 -22.36 26.61
N GLY A 79 -15.37 -23.58 26.06
CA GLY A 79 -16.37 -24.64 26.18
C GLY A 79 -17.52 -24.50 25.17
N GLU A 80 -18.45 -25.46 25.19
CA GLU A 80 -19.61 -25.48 24.31
C GLU A 80 -20.45 -24.21 24.53
N ILE A 81 -20.33 -23.27 23.59
CA ILE A 81 -21.27 -22.16 23.49
C ILE A 81 -22.51 -22.70 22.77
N ASP A 82 -23.67 -22.54 23.40
CA ASP A 82 -24.95 -22.85 22.74
C ASP A 82 -25.11 -21.93 21.51
N VAL A 83 -24.68 -22.45 20.37
CA VAL A 83 -24.70 -21.72 19.08
C VAL A 83 -26.12 -21.46 18.57
N ASP A 84 -27.13 -22.13 19.12
CA ASP A 84 -28.52 -21.87 18.76
C ASP A 84 -29.10 -20.63 19.46
N ALA A 85 -28.44 -20.12 20.48
CA ALA A 85 -28.86 -18.94 21.24
C ALA A 85 -28.27 -17.60 20.73
N CYS A 86 -27.32 -17.61 19.82
CA CYS A 86 -26.69 -16.39 19.34
C CYS A 86 -26.49 -16.45 17.81
N GLU A 87 -27.18 -15.60 17.05
CA GLU A 87 -26.72 -15.27 15.71
C GLU A 87 -25.37 -14.56 15.87
N PRO A 88 -24.24 -15.17 15.43
CA PRO A 88 -22.97 -14.47 15.50
C PRO A 88 -23.10 -13.18 14.68
N PRO A 89 -22.67 -12.03 15.20
CA PRO A 89 -22.59 -10.83 14.39
C PRO A 89 -21.75 -11.18 13.14
N PRO A 90 -22.14 -10.72 11.95
CA PRO A 90 -21.37 -10.98 10.75
C PRO A 90 -19.93 -10.58 11.04
N LEU A 91 -19.01 -11.56 11.01
CA LEU A 91 -17.58 -11.31 11.11
C LEU A 91 -17.21 -10.39 9.96
N LYS A 92 -17.21 -9.09 10.25
CA LYS A 92 -16.61 -8.11 9.36
C LYS A 92 -15.11 -8.32 9.51
N LEU A 93 -14.55 -9.22 8.71
CA LEU A 93 -13.12 -9.24 8.52
C LEU A 93 -12.68 -7.82 8.20
N PRO A 94 -11.61 -7.31 8.82
CA PRO A 94 -11.08 -6.01 8.45
C PRO A 94 -10.78 -6.10 6.94
N ARG A 95 -11.63 -5.44 6.13
CA ARG A 95 -11.34 -5.30 4.71
C ARG A 95 -10.00 -4.58 4.65
N ARG A 96 -9.04 -5.18 3.97
CA ARG A 96 -7.81 -4.48 3.63
C ARG A 96 -8.20 -3.19 2.95
N ASP A 97 -7.54 -2.10 3.30
CA ASP A 97 -7.75 -0.84 2.60
C ASP A 97 -7.29 -1.03 1.16
N ARG A 98 -8.21 -0.87 0.21
CA ARG A 98 -7.90 -0.98 -1.21
C ARG A 98 -6.92 0.10 -1.62
N LEU A 99 -5.87 -0.31 -2.30
CA LEU A 99 -4.89 0.57 -2.91
C LEU A 99 -4.98 0.43 -4.43
N TRP A 100 -5.61 1.37 -5.08
CA TRP A 100 -5.69 1.40 -6.52
C TRP A 100 -4.38 1.92 -7.12
N TYR A 101 -3.83 1.25 -8.14
CA TYR A 101 -2.61 1.72 -8.78
C TYR A 101 -2.68 1.62 -10.31
N THR A 102 -1.92 2.48 -10.96
CA THR A 102 -1.77 2.50 -12.42
C THR A 102 -0.38 2.99 -12.80
N ARG A 103 0.02 2.75 -14.04
CA ARG A 103 1.28 3.23 -14.61
C ARG A 103 1.07 4.46 -15.45
N VAL A 104 1.97 5.42 -15.34
CA VAL A 104 1.94 6.64 -16.12
C VAL A 104 3.34 6.95 -16.66
N GLU A 105 3.41 7.34 -17.92
CA GLU A 105 4.65 7.77 -18.54
C GLU A 105 5.07 9.17 -18.06
N SER A 106 6.36 9.38 -17.87
CA SER A 106 6.91 10.68 -17.52
C SER A 106 8.29 10.91 -18.14
N PRO A 107 8.78 12.18 -18.22
CA PRO A 107 10.14 12.48 -18.71
C PRO A 107 11.26 11.86 -17.88
N ILE A 108 10.98 11.44 -16.65
CA ILE A 108 11.96 10.78 -15.77
C ILE A 108 11.87 9.26 -15.77
N GLY A 109 11.00 8.70 -16.64
CA GLY A 109 10.68 7.28 -16.75
C GLY A 109 9.25 7.00 -16.31
N GLU A 110 8.84 5.74 -16.41
CA GLU A 110 7.53 5.29 -15.98
C GLU A 110 7.37 5.41 -14.46
N LEU A 111 6.21 5.88 -14.03
CA LEU A 111 5.83 5.99 -12.63
C LEU A 111 4.63 5.09 -12.34
N ILE A 112 4.63 4.43 -11.19
CA ILE A 112 3.44 3.79 -10.62
C ILE A 112 2.80 4.80 -9.68
N LEU A 113 1.56 5.20 -9.96
CA LEU A 113 0.75 6.02 -9.06
C LEU A 113 -0.21 5.13 -8.30
N ALA A 114 -0.22 5.24 -6.97
CA ALA A 114 -1.13 4.48 -6.13
C ALA A 114 -1.91 5.40 -5.20
N ALA A 115 -3.23 5.21 -5.15
CA ALA A 115 -4.16 6.05 -4.40
C ALA A 115 -5.22 5.23 -3.67
N THR A 116 -5.74 5.81 -2.59
CA THR A 116 -6.91 5.35 -1.85
C THR A 116 -8.04 6.36 -2.00
N ASN A 117 -9.16 6.12 -1.33
CA ASN A 117 -10.25 7.10 -1.26
C ASN A 117 -9.84 8.41 -0.57
N GLU A 118 -8.82 8.38 0.29
CA GLU A 118 -8.33 9.55 1.04
C GLU A 118 -7.38 10.42 0.22
N GLY A 119 -6.63 9.82 -0.73
CA GLY A 119 -5.66 10.58 -1.52
C GLY A 119 -4.62 9.72 -2.21
N LEU A 120 -3.62 10.38 -2.79
CA LEU A 120 -2.44 9.74 -3.33
C LEU A 120 -1.57 9.21 -2.19
N ARG A 121 -1.24 7.94 -2.23
CA ARG A 121 -0.52 7.24 -1.17
C ARG A 121 0.92 6.92 -1.52
N GLU A 122 1.18 6.59 -2.78
CA GLU A 122 2.53 6.22 -3.22
C GLU A 122 2.79 6.61 -4.68
N ILE A 123 4.01 7.03 -4.94
CA ILE A 123 4.60 7.15 -6.27
C ILE A 123 5.86 6.29 -6.28
N GLU A 124 5.93 5.31 -7.17
CA GLU A 124 7.12 4.48 -7.33
C GLU A 124 7.74 4.71 -8.72
N PHE A 125 9.07 4.65 -8.80
CA PHE A 125 9.77 4.73 -10.08
C PHE A 125 9.72 3.36 -10.75
N GLY A 126 8.80 3.17 -11.69
CA GLY A 126 8.47 1.89 -12.32
C GLY A 126 9.63 1.24 -13.07
N SER A 127 10.61 2.02 -13.53
CA SER A 127 11.84 1.51 -14.13
C SER A 127 12.76 0.78 -13.13
N ASN A 128 12.60 1.01 -11.83
CA ASN A 128 13.48 0.48 -10.79
C ASN A 128 12.88 -0.72 -10.05
N VAL A 129 11.56 -0.92 -10.14
CA VAL A 129 10.84 -1.95 -9.36
C VAL A 129 9.89 -2.71 -10.26
N PRO A 130 10.03 -4.05 -10.38
CA PRO A 130 9.03 -4.90 -11.01
C PRO A 130 7.65 -4.71 -10.35
N GLU A 131 6.59 -4.78 -11.14
CA GLU A 131 5.22 -4.61 -10.62
C GLU A 131 4.87 -5.67 -9.57
N SER A 132 5.34 -6.91 -9.75
CA SER A 132 5.20 -7.99 -8.78
C SER A 132 5.72 -7.61 -7.40
N ASP A 133 6.90 -6.97 -7.36
CA ASP A 133 7.54 -6.57 -6.10
C ASP A 133 6.79 -5.39 -5.44
N PHE A 134 6.26 -4.48 -6.27
CA PHE A 134 5.37 -3.42 -5.78
C PHE A 134 4.13 -4.03 -5.12
N VAL A 135 3.43 -4.94 -5.81
CA VAL A 135 2.22 -5.61 -5.31
C VAL A 135 2.51 -6.40 -4.03
N ALA A 136 3.57 -7.21 -4.01
CA ALA A 136 3.96 -7.99 -2.83
C ALA A 136 4.20 -7.09 -1.61
N ARG A 137 4.93 -5.99 -1.79
CA ARG A 137 5.22 -5.02 -0.73
C ARG A 137 3.96 -4.34 -0.19
N GLN A 138 2.96 -4.03 -1.05
CA GLN A 138 1.70 -3.45 -0.59
C GLN A 138 0.89 -4.46 0.24
N ARG A 139 0.87 -5.72 -0.18
CA ARG A 139 0.22 -6.81 0.58
C ARG A 139 0.86 -7.03 1.94
N GLU A 140 2.20 -7.01 2.02
CA GLU A 140 2.93 -7.07 3.30
C GLU A 140 2.55 -5.92 4.25
N ARG A 141 2.19 -4.77 3.71
CA ARG A 141 1.71 -3.61 4.46
C ARG A 141 0.22 -3.70 4.85
N GLY A 142 -0.44 -4.81 4.52
CA GLY A 142 -1.86 -5.02 4.82
C GLY A 142 -2.82 -4.29 3.87
N LEU A 143 -2.34 -3.89 2.68
CA LEU A 143 -3.16 -3.27 1.65
C LEU A 143 -3.60 -4.31 0.60
N ASP A 144 -4.69 -4.00 -0.10
CA ASP A 144 -5.19 -4.76 -1.24
C ASP A 144 -4.90 -3.98 -2.53
N PRO A 145 -3.78 -4.29 -3.25
CA PRO A 145 -3.40 -3.56 -4.45
C PRO A 145 -4.25 -3.99 -5.66
N MET A 146 -5.03 -3.06 -6.18
CA MET A 146 -5.89 -3.22 -7.34
C MET A 146 -5.33 -2.48 -8.54
N ARG A 147 -4.92 -3.21 -9.58
CA ARG A 147 -4.45 -2.59 -10.82
C ARG A 147 -5.59 -1.95 -11.60
N LEU A 148 -5.35 -0.75 -12.09
CA LEU A 148 -6.22 -0.07 -13.05
C LEU A 148 -5.55 -0.03 -14.41
N GLU A 149 -6.22 -0.55 -15.43
CA GLU A 149 -5.80 -0.36 -16.82
C GLU A 149 -6.07 1.09 -17.27
N ARG A 150 -7.14 1.68 -16.76
CA ARG A 150 -7.52 3.06 -17.02
C ARG A 150 -7.98 3.72 -15.71
N ILE A 151 -7.56 4.95 -15.49
CA ILE A 151 -7.97 5.72 -14.28
C ILE A 151 -9.50 5.89 -14.22
N GLU A 152 -10.17 5.91 -15.36
CA GLU A 152 -11.63 6.05 -15.49
C GLU A 152 -12.40 4.87 -14.86
N ASP A 153 -11.77 3.70 -14.74
CA ASP A 153 -12.39 2.49 -14.20
C ASP A 153 -12.40 2.47 -12.65
N ALA A 154 -11.70 3.43 -12.03
CA ALA A 154 -11.66 3.54 -10.57
C ALA A 154 -12.95 4.10 -9.97
N GLU A 155 -13.15 3.84 -8.68
CA GLU A 155 -14.19 4.50 -7.88
C GLU A 155 -14.06 6.04 -7.96
N PRO A 156 -15.15 6.80 -7.85
CA PRO A 156 -15.14 8.24 -8.13
C PRO A 156 -14.10 9.04 -7.36
N SER A 157 -13.91 8.78 -6.06
CA SER A 157 -12.92 9.47 -5.21
C SER A 157 -11.48 9.14 -5.63
N VAL A 158 -11.18 7.85 -5.84
CA VAL A 158 -9.88 7.39 -6.32
C VAL A 158 -9.56 7.95 -7.70
N ARG A 159 -10.56 7.92 -8.61
CA ARG A 159 -10.43 8.48 -9.96
C ARG A 159 -10.05 9.96 -9.90
N GLN A 160 -10.75 10.74 -9.09
CA GLN A 160 -10.46 12.17 -8.93
C GLN A 160 -9.04 12.39 -8.40
N ASN A 161 -8.62 11.65 -7.37
CA ASN A 161 -7.28 11.75 -6.78
C ASN A 161 -6.20 11.39 -7.81
N MET A 162 -6.36 10.30 -8.56
CA MET A 162 -5.42 9.87 -9.58
C MET A 162 -5.34 10.81 -10.78
N GLN A 163 -6.50 11.25 -11.31
CA GLN A 163 -6.53 12.21 -12.42
C GLN A 163 -5.86 13.53 -12.04
N ARG A 164 -6.11 14.01 -10.81
CA ARG A 164 -5.49 15.22 -10.27
C ARG A 164 -3.97 15.04 -10.16
N ALA A 165 -3.51 13.93 -9.59
CA ALA A 165 -2.08 13.63 -9.48
C ALA A 165 -1.41 13.52 -10.86
N ALA A 166 -1.98 12.75 -11.79
CA ALA A 166 -1.43 12.57 -13.13
C ALA A 166 -1.42 13.88 -13.95
N SER A 167 -2.47 14.72 -13.83
CA SER A 167 -2.50 16.03 -14.49
C SER A 167 -1.44 16.97 -13.94
N GLN A 168 -1.36 17.08 -12.60
CA GLN A 168 -0.41 17.99 -11.97
C GLN A 168 1.05 17.55 -12.14
N LEU A 169 1.33 16.25 -12.20
CA LEU A 169 2.65 15.74 -12.55
C LEU A 169 3.04 16.12 -13.99
N ARG A 170 2.12 15.99 -14.97
CA ARG A 170 2.37 16.43 -16.34
C ARG A 170 2.65 17.92 -16.43
N GLU A 171 1.86 18.75 -15.73
CA GLU A 171 2.07 20.19 -15.67
C GLU A 171 3.43 20.55 -15.01
N TYR A 172 3.80 19.84 -13.94
CA TYR A 172 5.10 20.00 -13.29
C TYR A 172 6.26 19.67 -14.24
N PHE A 173 6.19 18.51 -14.92
CA PHE A 173 7.24 18.12 -15.85
C PHE A 173 7.34 19.02 -17.09
N SER A 174 6.27 19.71 -17.44
CA SER A 174 6.27 20.71 -18.52
C SER A 174 6.65 22.12 -18.04
N GLY A 175 7.00 22.30 -16.74
CA GLY A 175 7.35 23.59 -16.16
C GLY A 175 6.15 24.54 -15.93
N GLN A 176 4.93 24.06 -16.08
CA GLN A 176 3.71 24.87 -15.93
C GLN A 176 3.18 24.89 -14.49
N ARG A 177 3.73 24.05 -13.61
CA ARG A 177 3.32 23.95 -12.21
C ARG A 177 4.49 23.95 -11.27
N ALA A 178 4.40 24.78 -10.23
CA ALA A 178 5.40 24.88 -9.16
C ALA A 178 4.94 24.23 -7.84
N GLN A 179 3.63 24.01 -7.64
CA GLN A 179 3.05 23.52 -6.40
C GLN A 179 1.99 22.45 -6.68
N PHE A 180 1.94 21.45 -5.84
CA PHE A 180 0.93 20.40 -5.89
C PHE A 180 -0.15 20.66 -4.85
N ASP A 181 -1.41 20.40 -5.21
CA ASP A 181 -2.58 20.46 -4.34
C ASP A 181 -3.34 19.12 -4.28
N VAL A 182 -2.65 18.03 -4.61
CA VAL A 182 -3.18 16.67 -4.57
C VAL A 182 -3.42 16.26 -3.11
N PRO A 183 -4.60 15.75 -2.76
CA PRO A 183 -4.82 15.13 -1.46
C PRO A 183 -3.85 13.97 -1.25
N LEU A 184 -3.18 13.93 -0.09
CA LEU A 184 -2.22 12.89 0.25
C LEU A 184 -2.75 11.98 1.34
N ASP A 185 -2.73 10.68 1.09
CA ASP A 185 -2.97 9.67 2.10
C ASP A 185 -1.64 9.24 2.74
N TRP A 186 -1.40 9.71 3.95
CA TRP A 186 -0.19 9.41 4.70
C TRP A 186 -0.20 8.01 5.35
N GLY A 187 -1.36 7.34 5.38
CA GLY A 187 -1.51 6.05 6.06
C GLY A 187 -1.05 6.06 7.52
N ALA A 188 -0.68 4.90 8.01
CA ALA A 188 -0.15 4.72 9.37
C ALA A 188 1.33 5.12 9.47
N MET A 189 1.67 6.35 9.06
CA MET A 189 3.05 6.85 9.09
C MET A 189 3.46 7.28 10.49
N ALA A 190 4.69 6.92 10.90
CA ALA A 190 5.24 7.36 12.19
C ALA A 190 5.28 8.90 12.28
N PRO A 191 4.92 9.51 13.42
CA PRO A 191 4.82 10.97 13.58
C PRO A 191 6.09 11.73 13.18
N PHE A 192 7.27 11.17 13.47
CA PHE A 192 8.54 11.79 13.08
C PHE A 192 8.71 11.82 11.55
N GLN A 193 8.43 10.72 10.86
CA GLN A 193 8.54 10.65 9.41
C GLN A 193 7.56 11.63 8.75
N ARG A 194 6.32 11.66 9.24
CA ARG A 194 5.30 12.60 8.77
C ARG A 194 5.76 14.06 8.90
N ALA A 195 6.25 14.45 10.08
CA ALA A 195 6.75 15.81 10.30
C ALA A 195 7.90 16.18 9.34
N VAL A 196 8.82 15.23 9.08
CA VAL A 196 9.91 15.43 8.12
C VAL A 196 9.37 15.66 6.71
N LEU A 197 8.42 14.82 6.25
CA LEU A 197 7.87 14.93 4.91
C LEU A 197 7.01 16.19 4.74
N GLU A 198 6.24 16.58 5.71
CA GLU A 198 5.47 17.84 5.72
C GLU A 198 6.40 19.07 5.68
N ALA A 199 7.49 19.07 6.46
CA ALA A 199 8.49 20.13 6.41
C ALA A 199 9.23 20.17 5.06
N THR A 200 9.40 19.01 4.41
CA THR A 200 10.01 18.90 3.09
C THR A 200 9.04 19.38 2.00
N ALA A 201 7.76 19.08 2.10
CA ALA A 201 6.74 19.56 1.18
C ALA A 201 6.64 21.10 1.16
N ALA A 202 7.03 21.76 2.25
CA ALA A 202 7.06 23.21 2.35
C ALA A 202 8.31 23.86 1.69
N VAL A 203 9.28 23.09 1.17
CA VAL A 203 10.42 23.63 0.42
C VAL A 203 9.94 24.11 -0.95
N PRO A 204 10.08 25.41 -1.28
CA PRO A 204 9.54 25.93 -2.54
C PRO A 204 10.20 25.36 -3.79
N PHE A 205 9.49 25.41 -4.90
CA PHE A 205 10.02 25.10 -6.24
C PHE A 205 11.27 25.95 -6.55
N GLY A 206 12.28 25.34 -7.11
CA GLY A 206 13.54 26.01 -7.46
C GLY A 206 14.42 26.38 -6.26
N GLN A 207 14.07 25.98 -5.04
CA GLN A 207 14.86 26.21 -3.85
C GLN A 207 15.38 24.91 -3.25
N LEU A 208 16.53 25.01 -2.58
CA LEU A 208 17.14 23.91 -1.87
C LEU A 208 17.07 24.13 -0.36
N ASP A 209 16.95 23.03 0.37
CA ASP A 209 17.21 23.00 1.81
C ASP A 209 18.21 21.89 2.13
N THR A 210 18.66 21.82 3.36
CA THR A 210 19.60 20.79 3.80
C THR A 210 18.93 19.84 4.77
N TYR A 211 19.46 18.62 4.92
CA TYR A 211 18.99 17.68 5.95
C TYR A 211 19.00 18.35 7.35
N ALA A 212 20.01 19.17 7.63
CA ALA A 212 20.08 19.93 8.87
C ALA A 212 19.04 21.06 8.94
N GLY A 213 18.69 21.68 7.79
CA GLY A 213 17.63 22.67 7.68
C GLY A 213 16.27 22.07 8.03
N ILE A 214 15.91 20.93 7.40
CA ILE A 214 14.70 20.20 7.72
C ILE A 214 14.66 19.78 9.19
N ALA A 215 15.79 19.28 9.75
CA ALA A 215 15.87 18.93 11.16
C ALA A 215 15.56 20.11 12.10
N ARG A 216 16.05 21.30 11.78
CA ARG A 216 15.72 22.53 12.52
C ARG A 216 14.24 22.90 12.38
N ARG A 217 13.66 22.83 11.17
CA ARG A 217 12.24 23.14 10.93
C ARG A 217 11.29 22.29 11.78
N ILE A 218 11.61 21.02 12.01
CA ILE A 218 10.82 20.11 12.85
C ILE A 218 11.18 20.18 14.35
N GLY A 219 12.00 21.17 14.76
CA GLY A 219 12.42 21.37 16.17
C GLY A 219 13.39 20.30 16.70
N LYS A 220 14.10 19.57 15.82
CA LYS A 220 15.02 18.48 16.19
C LYS A 220 16.38 18.63 15.50
N PRO A 221 17.16 19.71 15.80
CA PRO A 221 18.37 20.06 15.05
C PRO A 221 19.46 18.97 15.06
N GLY A 222 19.50 18.09 16.05
CA GLY A 222 20.42 16.96 16.11
C GLY A 222 20.02 15.74 15.27
N ALA A 223 18.81 15.72 14.68
CA ALA A 223 18.25 14.55 14.04
C ALA A 223 18.59 14.42 12.53
N THR A 224 19.67 15.03 12.05
CA THR A 224 20.03 15.08 10.62
C THR A 224 20.07 13.71 9.94
N ARG A 225 20.67 12.69 10.59
CA ARG A 225 20.69 11.31 10.04
C ARG A 225 19.29 10.68 9.98
N ALA A 226 18.48 10.92 11.01
CA ALA A 226 17.11 10.40 11.06
C ALA A 226 16.23 11.07 9.99
N VAL A 227 16.44 12.37 9.72
CA VAL A 227 15.81 13.08 8.58
C VAL A 227 16.21 12.43 7.26
N GLY A 228 17.49 12.14 7.04
CA GLY A 228 17.95 11.43 5.86
C GLY A 228 17.26 10.07 5.66
N ASN A 229 17.14 9.29 6.73
CA ASN A 229 16.44 7.99 6.70
C ASN A 229 14.94 8.15 6.43
N ALA A 230 14.29 9.19 6.97
CA ALA A 230 12.88 9.47 6.72
C ALA A 230 12.64 9.87 5.24
N LEU A 231 13.50 10.73 4.69
CA LEU A 231 13.44 11.13 3.28
C LEU A 231 13.77 9.98 2.32
N GLY A 232 14.67 9.07 2.69
CA GLY A 232 14.97 7.85 1.94
C GLY A 232 13.77 6.87 1.85
N ARG A 233 12.77 7.04 2.72
CA ARG A 233 11.51 6.28 2.74
C ARG A 233 10.31 7.14 2.37
N ASN A 234 10.51 8.22 1.62
CA ASN A 234 9.43 9.06 1.12
C ASN A 234 8.56 8.25 0.14
N PRO A 235 7.29 7.99 0.45
CA PRO A 235 6.41 7.19 -0.42
C PRO A 235 5.88 8.01 -1.62
N ILE A 236 5.95 9.34 -1.58
CA ILE A 236 5.33 10.23 -2.59
C ILE A 236 6.39 11.17 -3.16
N PRO A 237 7.48 10.64 -3.77
CA PRO A 237 8.53 11.50 -4.35
C PRO A 237 7.95 12.38 -5.46
N VAL A 238 8.66 13.44 -5.80
CA VAL A 238 8.26 14.55 -6.70
C VAL A 238 7.24 15.46 -6.03
N ILE A 239 6.10 14.99 -5.60
CA ILE A 239 5.07 15.79 -4.90
C ILE A 239 5.59 16.21 -3.52
N VAL A 240 6.15 15.27 -2.74
CA VAL A 240 6.96 15.61 -1.57
C VAL A 240 8.43 15.71 -2.03
N PRO A 241 8.97 16.92 -2.18
CA PRO A 241 10.15 17.16 -3.00
C PRO A 241 11.47 16.85 -2.26
N CYS A 242 11.66 15.58 -1.86
CA CYS A 242 12.90 15.17 -1.21
C CYS A 242 14.15 15.35 -2.09
N HIS A 243 13.98 15.54 -3.41
CA HIS A 243 15.06 15.93 -4.33
C HIS A 243 15.61 17.34 -4.05
N ARG A 244 14.83 18.25 -3.43
CA ARG A 244 15.28 19.60 -3.02
C ARG A 244 16.14 19.60 -1.75
N VAL A 245 16.30 18.43 -1.09
CA VAL A 245 17.11 18.32 0.13
C VAL A 245 18.50 17.79 -0.22
N ILE A 246 19.54 18.57 0.15
CA ILE A 246 20.95 18.28 -0.10
C ILE A 246 21.74 18.24 1.20
N ARG A 247 23.02 17.92 1.14
CA ARG A 247 23.92 18.00 2.29
C ARG A 247 24.32 19.44 2.59
N SER A 248 24.77 19.69 3.82
CA SER A 248 25.20 21.03 4.25
C SER A 248 26.48 21.51 3.56
N ASP A 249 27.25 20.60 2.99
CA ASP A 249 28.44 20.91 2.17
C ASP A 249 28.10 21.16 0.69
N ALA A 250 26.83 21.39 0.38
CA ALA A 250 26.27 21.55 -0.96
C ALA A 250 26.37 20.29 -1.88
N THR A 251 26.83 19.14 -1.38
CA THR A 251 26.80 17.89 -2.17
C THR A 251 25.39 17.34 -2.27
N ILE A 252 25.09 16.70 -3.41
CA ILE A 252 23.72 16.32 -3.79
C ILE A 252 23.02 15.37 -2.81
N GLY A 253 23.75 14.54 -2.05
CA GLY A 253 23.18 13.53 -1.17
C GLY A 253 22.48 12.39 -1.94
N GLY A 254 21.91 11.41 -1.21
CA GLY A 254 21.18 10.30 -1.81
C GLY A 254 19.80 10.68 -2.36
N TYR A 255 19.24 9.81 -3.19
CA TYR A 255 17.85 9.88 -3.66
C TYR A 255 17.30 8.49 -3.97
N THR A 256 16.05 8.21 -3.60
CA THR A 256 15.43 6.90 -3.76
C THR A 256 15.32 6.48 -5.23
N GLY A 257 15.00 7.41 -6.13
CA GLY A 257 14.96 7.17 -7.57
C GLY A 257 16.34 7.15 -8.24
N GLY A 258 17.45 7.32 -7.48
CA GLY A 258 18.81 7.46 -8.03
C GLY A 258 19.17 8.88 -8.38
N LEU A 259 20.49 9.18 -8.42
CA LEU A 259 20.99 10.52 -8.62
C LEU A 259 20.62 11.10 -9.99
N GLY A 260 20.53 10.28 -11.03
CA GLY A 260 20.12 10.72 -12.36
C GLY A 260 18.72 11.35 -12.38
N ILE A 261 17.76 10.76 -11.66
CA ILE A 261 16.40 11.32 -11.53
C ILE A 261 16.44 12.59 -10.69
N LYS A 262 17.22 12.63 -9.60
CA LYS A 262 17.36 13.84 -8.78
C LYS A 262 17.88 15.01 -9.60
N HIS A 263 18.91 14.81 -10.40
CA HIS A 263 19.45 15.84 -11.29
C HIS A 263 18.42 16.35 -12.31
N ARG A 264 17.64 15.43 -12.92
CA ARG A 264 16.59 15.81 -13.87
C ARG A 264 15.49 16.64 -13.21
N LEU A 265 15.06 16.28 -12.01
CA LEU A 265 14.05 17.04 -11.26
C LEU A 265 14.55 18.44 -10.91
N LEU A 266 15.78 18.56 -10.42
CA LEU A 266 16.39 19.85 -10.12
C LEU A 266 16.58 20.71 -11.38
N ALA A 267 16.94 20.10 -12.51
CA ALA A 267 17.05 20.81 -13.78
C ALA A 267 15.70 21.34 -14.28
N ILE A 268 14.61 20.58 -14.12
CA ILE A 268 13.24 21.03 -14.42
C ILE A 268 12.90 22.27 -13.58
N GLU A 269 13.38 22.31 -12.34
CA GLU A 269 13.16 23.42 -11.42
C GLU A 269 14.13 24.58 -11.61
N GLY A 270 15.02 24.53 -12.61
CA GLY A 270 16.00 25.56 -12.89
C GLY A 270 17.16 25.65 -11.87
N VAL A 271 17.33 24.58 -11.06
CA VAL A 271 18.40 24.52 -10.06
C VAL A 271 19.62 23.86 -10.67
N ALA A 272 20.69 24.66 -10.82
CA ALA A 272 22.01 24.15 -11.13
C ALA A 272 22.72 23.75 -9.83
N LEU A 273 23.18 22.51 -9.74
CA LEU A 273 24.09 22.09 -8.68
C LEU A 273 25.52 22.37 -9.11
N PRO A 274 26.39 22.78 -8.18
CA PRO A 274 27.79 23.02 -8.48
C PRO A 274 28.53 21.75 -8.89
#